data_2e34f7dee89f941bf2963aeeaf3754f1
#
_entry.id   2e34f7dee89f941bf2963aeeaf3754f1
#
_cell.length_a   1.000
_cell.length_b   1.000
_cell.length_c   1.000
_cell.angle_alpha   90.00
_cell.angle_beta   90.00
_cell.angle_gamma   90.00
#
_symmetry.space_group_name_H-M   'P 1'
#
loop_
_entity.id
_entity.type
_entity.pdbx_description
1 polymer ?
#
loop_
_entity_poly.entity_id
_entity_poly.type
_entity_poly.pdbx_seq_one_letter_code
_entity_poly.pdbx_strand_id
1 'polypeptide(L)'
;MVTPRPTVVAFPEADKWAMTRIATVPRFRILAWSGDLLYASHAYTLLRAKITITRIEWEIVGYFRPTWWRNLTVTLRLTSRFFRDGFHALAVLPTGHFVATVPGAIISLAPGEIEFRISHEVVRGTRPLHITATPDKRLFWGEYFDNPQRDEVHIYASEDRGMSWDVAYTFPKGAIRYVHNMVYDEWDNCLWILTGDNGAECRILRASCDLKEVDVVLSGNQQARAVAAVPMKDGLYFSSDTPVETNHVYRLDRRGNLTKLADLSSSSIYGCRVGDSIFFSTMAEPSAINSETSVCLFGSRDGQQWRRVLEWKKDSWPMDLFQYGNVFLPDGSNTSGYLALTSVAVENGDLETTVWRI
;
A
#
# COMPACT_ATOMS: atom_id res chain seq x y z
N MET A 1 34.39 -10.27 -0.62
CA MET A 1 33.74 -9.39 -1.61
C MET A 1 32.96 -8.33 -0.83
N VAL A 2 33.38 -7.06 -0.93
CA VAL A 2 32.69 -5.95 -0.26
C VAL A 2 31.48 -5.62 -1.10
N THR A 3 30.28 -5.85 -0.55
CA THR A 3 29.01 -5.43 -1.20
C THR A 3 29.02 -3.90 -1.34
N PRO A 4 28.79 -3.35 -2.53
CA PRO A 4 28.71 -1.91 -2.70
C PRO A 4 27.54 -1.37 -1.87
N ARG A 5 27.80 -0.37 -1.04
CA ARG A 5 26.77 0.35 -0.30
C ARG A 5 25.88 1.09 -1.30
N PRO A 6 24.54 1.07 -1.14
CA PRO A 6 23.67 1.87 -2.00
C PRO A 6 24.08 3.34 -1.92
N THR A 7 24.25 3.97 -3.07
CA THR A 7 24.54 5.40 -3.17
C THR A 7 23.26 6.15 -2.80
N VAL A 8 23.19 6.58 -1.55
CA VAL A 8 22.17 7.54 -1.12
C VAL A 8 22.63 8.89 -1.64
N VAL A 9 21.92 9.48 -2.58
CA VAL A 9 22.17 10.85 -3.03
C VAL A 9 21.96 11.77 -1.83
N ALA A 10 23.04 12.41 -1.36
CA ALA A 10 22.98 13.32 -0.22
C ALA A 10 22.46 14.68 -0.68
N PHE A 11 21.32 15.11 -0.14
CA PHE A 11 20.81 16.47 -0.30
C PHE A 11 21.60 17.49 0.54
N PRO A 12 21.52 18.82 0.23
CA PRO A 12 22.25 19.85 0.96
C PRO A 12 22.01 19.81 2.46
N GLU A 13 23.05 20.05 3.26
CA GLU A 13 23.10 19.77 4.71
C GLU A 13 22.09 20.51 5.58
N ALA A 14 21.61 21.66 5.16
CA ALA A 14 20.68 22.49 5.95
C ALA A 14 19.25 21.93 6.05
N ASP A 15 18.92 20.89 5.26
CA ASP A 15 17.53 20.44 5.06
C ASP A 15 17.33 18.92 5.22
N LYS A 16 18.32 18.23 5.79
CA LYS A 16 18.26 16.76 5.94
C LYS A 16 17.24 16.36 7.01
N TRP A 17 16.24 15.58 6.61
CA TRP A 17 15.51 14.79 7.56
C TRP A 17 16.46 13.74 8.16
N ALA A 18 16.76 13.87 9.46
CA ALA A 18 17.66 12.94 10.13
C ALA A 18 17.01 11.56 10.27
N MET A 19 17.20 10.72 9.25
CA MET A 19 16.80 9.31 9.26
C MET A 19 18.03 8.43 9.39
N THR A 20 17.98 7.47 10.31
CA THR A 20 19.07 6.50 10.49
C THR A 20 18.58 5.11 10.07
N ARG A 21 19.20 4.53 9.05
CA ARG A 21 18.94 3.15 8.66
C ARG A 21 19.50 2.19 9.72
N ILE A 22 18.62 1.40 10.33
CA ILE A 22 18.97 0.47 11.39
C ILE A 22 19.09 -0.98 10.91
N ALA A 23 18.39 -1.33 9.81
CA ALA A 23 18.47 -2.67 9.25
C ALA A 23 18.18 -2.72 7.76
N THR A 24 18.70 -3.77 7.13
CA THR A 24 18.40 -4.18 5.76
C THR A 24 18.15 -5.69 5.76
N VAL A 25 17.00 -6.13 5.22
CA VAL A 25 16.61 -7.53 5.15
C VAL A 25 16.29 -7.87 3.68
N PRO A 26 17.09 -8.74 3.03
CA PRO A 26 16.87 -9.07 1.64
C PRO A 26 15.66 -10.01 1.47
N ARG A 27 14.96 -9.82 0.35
CA ARG A 27 13.82 -10.65 -0.09
C ARG A 27 12.62 -10.68 0.86
N PHE A 28 12.51 -9.71 1.77
CA PHE A 28 11.30 -9.50 2.55
C PHE A 28 10.46 -8.43 1.88
N ARG A 29 9.16 -8.61 1.92
CA ARG A 29 8.17 -7.60 1.56
C ARG A 29 7.42 -7.19 2.81
N ILE A 30 7.49 -5.93 3.18
CA ILE A 30 6.66 -5.41 4.26
C ILE A 30 5.20 -5.39 3.85
N LEU A 31 4.31 -5.63 4.82
CA LEU A 31 2.88 -5.70 4.59
C LEU A 31 2.12 -4.72 5.49
N ALA A 32 2.31 -4.81 6.80
CA ALA A 32 1.53 -4.03 7.75
C ALA A 32 2.25 -3.79 9.07
N TRP A 33 1.82 -2.74 9.77
CA TRP A 33 2.07 -2.54 11.19
C TRP A 33 0.81 -2.87 12.01
N SER A 34 1.01 -3.44 13.18
CA SER A 34 0.00 -3.53 14.22
C SER A 34 0.62 -3.12 15.54
N GLY A 35 0.42 -1.86 15.92
CA GLY A 35 1.12 -1.26 17.05
C GLY A 35 2.63 -1.18 16.83
N ASP A 36 3.41 -1.86 17.66
CA ASP A 36 4.88 -1.93 17.58
C ASP A 36 5.40 -3.18 16.83
N LEU A 37 4.50 -4.01 16.29
CA LEU A 37 4.84 -5.19 15.52
C LEU A 37 4.80 -4.92 14.02
N LEU A 38 5.93 -5.16 13.35
CA LEU A 38 6.05 -5.14 11.90
C LEU A 38 5.77 -6.53 11.33
N TYR A 39 4.90 -6.60 10.33
CA TYR A 39 4.62 -7.81 9.57
C TYR A 39 5.22 -7.72 8.17
N ALA A 40 5.89 -8.77 7.77
CA ALA A 40 6.48 -8.91 6.44
C ALA A 40 6.29 -10.33 5.91
N SER A 41 6.42 -10.50 4.60
CA SER A 41 6.46 -11.83 4.01
C SER A 41 7.83 -12.12 3.38
N HIS A 42 8.24 -13.37 3.49
CA HIS A 42 9.26 -13.97 2.65
C HIS A 42 8.60 -15.06 1.82
N ALA A 43 8.46 -14.81 0.52
CA ALA A 43 7.66 -15.66 -0.35
C ALA A 43 6.21 -15.81 0.18
N TYR A 44 5.81 -17.04 0.49
CA TYR A 44 4.50 -17.38 1.05
C TYR A 44 4.53 -17.67 2.56
N THR A 45 5.55 -17.18 3.26
CA THR A 45 5.63 -17.23 4.73
C THR A 45 5.44 -15.83 5.30
N LEU A 46 4.47 -15.68 6.20
CA LEU A 46 4.25 -14.47 6.97
C LEU A 46 5.13 -14.49 8.22
N LEU A 47 5.83 -13.38 8.44
CA LEU A 47 6.69 -13.17 9.60
C LEU A 47 6.27 -11.90 10.33
N ARG A 48 6.58 -11.84 11.62
CA ARG A 48 6.47 -10.62 12.42
C ARG A 48 7.77 -10.32 13.14
N ALA A 49 8.01 -9.06 13.43
CA ALA A 49 9.12 -8.64 14.26
C ALA A 49 8.76 -7.46 15.14
N LYS A 50 9.32 -7.44 16.34
CA LYS A 50 9.44 -6.23 17.15
C LYS A 50 10.79 -5.60 16.87
N ILE A 51 10.77 -4.30 16.53
CA ILE A 51 11.99 -3.59 16.21
C ILE A 51 12.54 -2.97 17.50
N THR A 52 13.82 -3.22 17.76
CA THR A 52 14.57 -2.60 18.85
C THR A 52 15.77 -1.84 18.27
N ILE A 53 16.39 -1.00 19.07
CA ILE A 53 17.58 -0.20 18.67
C ILE A 53 18.75 -1.10 18.22
N THR A 54 18.85 -2.32 18.75
CA THR A 54 19.99 -3.20 18.56
C THR A 54 19.76 -4.35 17.59
N ARG A 55 18.49 -4.78 17.38
CA ARG A 55 18.21 -5.94 16.53
C ARG A 55 16.75 -6.01 16.09
N ILE A 56 16.53 -6.72 15.02
CA ILE A 56 15.22 -7.15 14.52
C ILE A 56 15.21 -8.67 14.56
N GLU A 57 14.29 -9.23 15.32
CA GLU A 57 14.09 -10.68 15.39
C GLU A 57 12.78 -11.04 14.72
N TRP A 58 12.87 -11.85 13.68
CA TRP A 58 11.72 -12.31 12.93
C TRP A 58 11.21 -13.64 13.47
N GLU A 59 9.92 -13.71 13.74
CA GLU A 59 9.19 -14.91 14.12
C GLU A 59 8.23 -15.30 13.00
N ILE A 60 8.12 -16.60 12.71
CA ILE A 60 7.12 -17.09 11.75
C ILE A 60 5.74 -17.02 12.40
N VAL A 61 4.80 -16.39 11.70
CA VAL A 61 3.38 -16.32 12.07
C VAL A 61 2.61 -17.47 11.42
N GLY A 62 2.87 -17.69 10.12
CA GLY A 62 2.21 -18.75 9.37
C GLY A 62 2.69 -18.77 7.92
N TYR A 63 2.17 -19.72 7.17
CA TYR A 63 2.50 -19.87 5.75
C TYR A 63 1.26 -20.23 4.93
N PHE A 64 1.31 -19.90 3.64
CA PHE A 64 0.33 -20.34 2.66
C PHE A 64 0.98 -21.35 1.72
N ARG A 65 0.24 -22.39 1.30
CA ARG A 65 0.70 -23.35 0.29
C ARG A 65 0.06 -23.01 -1.05
N PRO A 66 0.76 -22.27 -1.93
CA PRO A 66 0.27 -22.02 -3.27
C PRO A 66 0.38 -23.29 -4.12
N THR A 67 -0.06 -23.21 -5.35
CA THR A 67 0.22 -24.28 -6.36
C THR A 67 1.73 -24.50 -6.49
N TRP A 68 2.16 -25.73 -6.74
CA TRP A 68 3.57 -26.14 -6.72
C TRP A 68 4.50 -25.28 -7.59
N TRP A 69 4.04 -24.83 -8.75
CA TRP A 69 4.84 -24.01 -9.67
C TRP A 69 5.09 -22.60 -9.11
N ARG A 70 4.15 -22.03 -8.33
CA ARG A 70 4.32 -20.72 -7.67
C ARG A 70 5.37 -20.78 -6.57
N ASN A 71 5.56 -21.93 -5.91
CA ASN A 71 6.66 -22.12 -4.97
C ASN A 71 8.03 -22.07 -5.67
N LEU A 72 8.12 -22.47 -6.95
CA LEU A 72 9.35 -22.36 -7.73
C LEU A 72 9.57 -20.93 -8.21
N THR A 73 8.52 -20.28 -8.72
CA THR A 73 8.65 -18.93 -9.30
C THR A 73 8.99 -17.86 -8.27
N VAL A 74 8.54 -18.00 -7.03
CA VAL A 74 8.81 -17.02 -5.95
C VAL A 74 10.28 -17.02 -5.50
N THR A 75 11.04 -18.08 -5.77
CA THR A 75 12.44 -18.21 -5.30
C THR A 75 13.44 -17.43 -6.14
N LEU A 76 13.15 -17.22 -7.42
CA LEU A 76 14.04 -16.53 -8.35
C LEU A 76 13.58 -15.07 -8.54
N ARG A 77 14.53 -14.12 -8.51
CA ARG A 77 14.27 -12.70 -8.70
C ARG A 77 13.47 -12.41 -9.97
N LEU A 78 13.85 -13.01 -11.08
CA LEU A 78 13.19 -12.78 -12.38
C LEU A 78 11.74 -13.25 -12.37
N THR A 79 11.48 -14.47 -11.95
CA THR A 79 10.14 -15.06 -11.95
C THR A 79 9.25 -14.45 -10.87
N SER A 80 9.78 -14.14 -9.68
CA SER A 80 9.00 -13.51 -8.61
C SER A 80 8.51 -12.11 -9.02
N ARG A 81 9.32 -11.35 -9.76
CA ARG A 81 8.93 -10.05 -10.31
C ARG A 81 7.92 -10.18 -11.44
N PHE A 82 8.10 -11.13 -12.34
CA PHE A 82 7.20 -11.37 -13.45
C PHE A 82 5.80 -11.80 -12.98
N PHE A 83 5.73 -12.81 -12.11
CA PHE A 83 4.47 -13.36 -11.61
C PHE A 83 3.89 -12.57 -10.42
N ARG A 84 4.66 -11.65 -9.84
CA ARG A 84 4.27 -10.88 -8.65
C ARG A 84 3.77 -11.78 -7.52
N ASP A 85 4.51 -12.86 -7.26
CA ASP A 85 4.18 -13.88 -6.27
C ASP A 85 4.31 -13.37 -4.82
N GLY A 86 3.68 -14.10 -3.88
CA GLY A 86 3.72 -13.83 -2.46
C GLY A 86 2.49 -13.09 -1.93
N PHE A 87 2.59 -12.64 -0.69
CA PHE A 87 1.57 -11.80 -0.05
C PHE A 87 1.61 -10.38 -0.62
N HIS A 88 0.43 -9.72 -0.69
CA HIS A 88 0.34 -8.35 -1.21
C HIS A 88 -0.26 -7.36 -0.22
N ALA A 89 -1.34 -7.70 0.45
CA ALA A 89 -1.96 -6.92 1.51
C ALA A 89 -2.19 -7.80 2.73
N LEU A 90 -2.22 -7.20 3.91
CA LEU A 90 -2.43 -7.90 5.18
C LEU A 90 -3.26 -7.05 6.12
N ALA A 91 -4.36 -7.61 6.61
CA ALA A 91 -5.09 -7.11 7.75
C ALA A 91 -4.76 -7.96 8.99
N VAL A 92 -4.40 -7.29 10.08
CA VAL A 92 -4.10 -7.90 11.38
C VAL A 92 -5.21 -7.54 12.34
N LEU A 93 -5.99 -8.52 12.80
CA LEU A 93 -7.09 -8.27 13.72
C LEU A 93 -6.65 -8.39 15.18
N PRO A 94 -7.21 -7.57 16.08
CA PRO A 94 -6.91 -7.67 17.53
C PRO A 94 -7.23 -9.04 18.15
N THR A 95 -8.07 -9.82 17.47
CA THR A 95 -8.43 -11.20 17.86
C THR A 95 -7.37 -12.23 17.55
N GLY A 96 -6.24 -11.83 16.93
CA GLY A 96 -5.17 -12.73 16.47
C GLY A 96 -5.44 -13.41 15.13
N HIS A 97 -6.52 -13.03 14.40
CA HIS A 97 -6.72 -13.47 13.03
C HIS A 97 -5.91 -12.62 12.06
N PHE A 98 -5.47 -13.25 10.98
CA PHE A 98 -4.80 -12.59 9.87
C PHE A 98 -5.58 -12.85 8.60
N VAL A 99 -5.74 -11.82 7.78
CA VAL A 99 -6.35 -11.93 6.45
C VAL A 99 -5.41 -11.27 5.45
N ALA A 100 -5.09 -11.98 4.39
CA ALA A 100 -4.13 -11.50 3.41
C ALA A 100 -4.59 -11.78 1.97
N THR A 101 -4.01 -11.05 1.02
CA THR A 101 -4.21 -11.29 -0.40
C THR A 101 -3.00 -11.99 -1.00
N VAL A 102 -3.28 -12.97 -1.83
CA VAL A 102 -2.30 -13.63 -2.70
C VAL A 102 -2.84 -13.65 -4.14
N PRO A 103 -2.04 -13.94 -5.16
CA PRO A 103 -2.56 -14.04 -6.52
C PRO A 103 -3.72 -15.04 -6.63
N GLY A 104 -4.92 -14.54 -6.98
CA GLY A 104 -6.13 -15.32 -7.19
C GLY A 104 -6.98 -15.59 -5.95
N ALA A 105 -6.55 -15.17 -4.75
CA ALA A 105 -7.32 -15.47 -3.54
C ALA A 105 -7.13 -14.48 -2.40
N ILE A 106 -8.12 -14.45 -1.52
CA ILE A 106 -8.00 -13.97 -0.15
C ILE A 106 -7.84 -15.18 0.76
N ILE A 107 -6.90 -15.10 1.67
CA ILE A 107 -6.55 -16.17 2.59
C ILE A 107 -6.67 -15.70 4.02
N SER A 108 -7.07 -16.58 4.92
CA SER A 108 -7.24 -16.29 6.35
C SER A 108 -6.47 -17.27 7.21
N LEU A 109 -6.04 -16.81 8.39
CA LEU A 109 -5.36 -17.61 9.41
C LEU A 109 -6.04 -17.35 10.75
N ALA A 110 -6.56 -18.38 11.39
CA ALA A 110 -7.15 -18.29 12.71
C ALA A 110 -6.09 -18.37 13.82
N PRO A 111 -6.37 -17.85 15.03
CA PRO A 111 -5.46 -17.94 16.15
C PRO A 111 -5.09 -19.39 16.49
N GLY A 112 -3.80 -19.66 16.65
CA GLY A 112 -3.28 -21.00 16.94
C GLY A 112 -3.06 -21.88 15.72
N GLU A 113 -3.52 -21.47 14.54
CA GLU A 113 -3.16 -22.11 13.26
C GLU A 113 -1.85 -21.52 12.73
N ILE A 114 -1.20 -22.28 11.85
CA ILE A 114 0.05 -21.84 11.17
C ILE A 114 -0.07 -21.90 9.65
N GLU A 115 -1.13 -22.50 9.12
CA GLU A 115 -1.37 -22.62 7.67
C GLU A 115 -2.59 -21.79 7.26
N PHE A 116 -2.38 -20.82 6.36
CA PHE A 116 -3.45 -20.02 5.79
C PHE A 116 -4.35 -20.87 4.90
N ARG A 117 -5.66 -20.61 4.96
CA ARG A 117 -6.68 -21.23 4.11
C ARG A 117 -7.28 -20.19 3.17
N ILE A 118 -7.65 -20.61 1.98
CA ILE A 118 -8.42 -19.78 1.06
C ILE A 118 -9.81 -19.54 1.67
N SER A 119 -10.14 -18.27 1.90
CA SER A 119 -11.47 -17.85 2.36
C SER A 119 -12.31 -17.25 1.23
N HIS A 120 -11.67 -16.80 0.14
CA HIS A 120 -12.37 -16.30 -1.05
C HIS A 120 -11.51 -16.44 -2.29
N GLU A 121 -12.07 -16.96 -3.37
CA GLU A 121 -11.42 -16.96 -4.67
C GLU A 121 -11.74 -15.66 -5.41
N VAL A 122 -10.71 -14.97 -5.90
CA VAL A 122 -10.87 -13.74 -6.67
C VAL A 122 -11.15 -14.10 -8.11
N VAL A 123 -12.43 -14.00 -8.50
CA VAL A 123 -12.90 -14.39 -9.85
C VAL A 123 -12.57 -13.32 -10.89
N ARG A 124 -12.69 -12.04 -10.53
CA ARG A 124 -12.38 -10.92 -11.42
C ARG A 124 -11.08 -10.23 -10.98
N GLY A 125 -10.11 -10.14 -11.90
CA GLY A 125 -8.79 -9.61 -11.60
C GLY A 125 -7.83 -10.65 -11.04
N THR A 126 -6.72 -10.19 -10.47
CA THR A 126 -5.69 -11.09 -9.93
C THR A 126 -5.65 -11.11 -8.41
N ARG A 127 -5.94 -9.98 -7.76
CA ARG A 127 -6.01 -9.80 -6.30
C ARG A 127 -6.48 -8.40 -5.95
N PRO A 128 -7.10 -8.20 -4.80
CA PRO A 128 -7.26 -6.86 -4.21
C PRO A 128 -5.90 -6.24 -3.89
N LEU A 129 -5.79 -4.93 -4.06
CA LEU A 129 -4.56 -4.19 -3.71
C LEU A 129 -4.41 -4.03 -2.20
N HIS A 130 -5.53 -3.82 -1.49
CA HIS A 130 -5.58 -3.57 -0.05
C HIS A 130 -6.72 -4.35 0.59
N ILE A 131 -6.59 -4.61 1.89
CA ILE A 131 -7.66 -5.08 2.78
C ILE A 131 -7.73 -4.12 3.96
N THR A 132 -8.90 -3.58 4.23
CA THR A 132 -9.12 -2.64 5.32
C THR A 132 -9.91 -3.31 6.44
N ALA A 133 -9.45 -3.12 7.66
CA ALA A 133 -10.15 -3.57 8.87
C ALA A 133 -10.68 -2.38 9.66
N THR A 134 -11.87 -2.51 10.23
CA THR A 134 -12.48 -1.56 11.16
C THR A 134 -12.37 -2.05 12.60
N PRO A 135 -12.51 -1.19 13.63
CA PRO A 135 -12.42 -1.58 15.04
C PRO A 135 -13.45 -2.61 15.47
N ASP A 136 -14.63 -2.65 14.84
CA ASP A 136 -15.66 -3.66 15.04
C ASP A 136 -15.35 -5.00 14.36
N LYS A 137 -14.15 -5.14 13.79
CA LYS A 137 -13.57 -6.36 13.20
C LYS A 137 -14.17 -6.74 11.85
N ARG A 138 -14.91 -5.86 11.21
CA ARG A 138 -15.28 -6.03 9.81
C ARG A 138 -14.08 -5.78 8.91
N LEU A 139 -14.04 -6.50 7.83
CA LEU A 139 -13.00 -6.39 6.81
C LEU A 139 -13.63 -6.03 5.48
N PHE A 140 -12.92 -5.23 4.70
CA PHE A 140 -13.40 -4.78 3.39
C PHE A 140 -12.30 -4.88 2.34
N TRP A 141 -12.72 -5.18 1.12
CA TRP A 141 -11.89 -5.01 -0.08
C TRP A 141 -12.77 -4.66 -1.29
N GLY A 142 -12.21 -3.89 -2.21
CA GLY A 142 -12.87 -3.53 -3.47
C GLY A 142 -12.27 -4.28 -4.64
N GLU A 143 -13.09 -4.58 -5.64
CA GLU A 143 -12.63 -5.22 -6.87
C GLU A 143 -11.70 -4.31 -7.67
N TYR A 144 -10.58 -4.92 -8.12
CA TYR A 144 -9.58 -4.30 -8.95
C TYR A 144 -9.24 -5.26 -10.12
N PHE A 145 -9.82 -4.99 -11.30
CA PHE A 145 -9.67 -5.81 -12.49
C PHE A 145 -9.71 -4.96 -13.75
N ASP A 146 -9.28 -5.52 -14.89
CA ASP A 146 -9.42 -4.82 -16.16
C ASP A 146 -10.89 -4.76 -16.59
N ASN A 147 -11.47 -3.56 -16.50
CA ASN A 147 -12.91 -3.29 -16.68
C ASN A 147 -13.14 -2.16 -17.71
N PRO A 148 -12.78 -2.38 -18.99
CA PRO A 148 -12.96 -1.35 -20.01
C PRO A 148 -14.42 -1.02 -20.29
N GLN A 149 -15.33 -1.94 -20.03
CA GLN A 149 -16.78 -1.78 -20.25
C GLN A 149 -17.49 -1.12 -19.07
N ARG A 150 -16.77 -0.82 -17.97
CA ARG A 150 -17.35 -0.30 -16.71
C ARG A 150 -18.52 -1.15 -16.23
N ASP A 151 -18.38 -2.48 -16.29
CA ASP A 151 -19.32 -3.35 -15.63
C ASP A 151 -19.37 -3.08 -14.12
N GLU A 152 -20.38 -3.58 -13.45
CA GLU A 152 -20.55 -3.41 -12.01
C GLU A 152 -19.28 -3.78 -11.24
N VAL A 153 -18.97 -2.97 -10.22
CA VAL A 153 -17.81 -3.17 -9.35
C VAL A 153 -18.28 -3.34 -7.91
N HIS A 154 -17.84 -4.41 -7.27
CA HIS A 154 -18.29 -4.75 -5.93
C HIS A 154 -17.26 -4.38 -4.87
N ILE A 155 -17.77 -4.00 -3.70
CA ILE A 155 -17.06 -4.01 -2.43
C ILE A 155 -17.58 -5.20 -1.64
N TYR A 156 -16.65 -6.03 -1.21
CA TYR A 156 -16.94 -7.17 -0.35
C TYR A 156 -16.65 -6.83 1.10
N ALA A 157 -17.46 -7.40 1.99
CA ALA A 157 -17.25 -7.34 3.42
C ALA A 157 -17.22 -8.72 4.03
N SER A 158 -16.48 -8.85 5.13
CA SER A 158 -16.50 -10.01 6.02
C SER A 158 -16.84 -9.55 7.43
N GLU A 159 -17.83 -10.19 8.04
CA GLU A 159 -18.23 -9.96 9.44
C GLU A 159 -17.69 -11.06 10.38
N ASP A 160 -17.14 -12.11 9.83
CA ASP A 160 -16.63 -13.29 10.53
C ASP A 160 -15.10 -13.39 10.55
N ARG A 161 -14.41 -12.24 10.52
CA ARG A 161 -12.94 -12.13 10.62
C ARG A 161 -12.21 -12.68 9.39
N GLY A 162 -12.82 -12.58 8.21
CA GLY A 162 -12.23 -13.00 6.94
C GLY A 162 -12.45 -14.47 6.59
N MET A 163 -13.38 -15.15 7.26
CA MET A 163 -13.68 -16.55 6.96
C MET A 163 -14.64 -16.71 5.79
N SER A 164 -15.59 -15.76 5.63
CA SER A 164 -16.47 -15.65 4.47
C SER A 164 -16.62 -14.20 4.02
N TRP A 165 -17.14 -14.00 2.81
CA TRP A 165 -17.20 -12.70 2.16
C TRP A 165 -18.48 -12.55 1.37
N ASP A 166 -19.21 -11.46 1.63
CA ASP A 166 -20.42 -11.09 0.95
C ASP A 166 -20.27 -9.74 0.23
N VAL A 167 -21.04 -9.52 -0.83
CA VAL A 167 -21.12 -8.21 -1.49
C VAL A 167 -21.84 -7.24 -0.57
N ALA A 168 -21.12 -6.24 -0.09
CA ALA A 168 -21.64 -5.21 0.81
C ALA A 168 -22.11 -3.96 0.07
N TYR A 169 -21.47 -3.64 -1.07
CA TYR A 169 -21.86 -2.51 -1.90
C TYR A 169 -21.53 -2.78 -3.37
N THR A 170 -22.36 -2.23 -4.27
CA THR A 170 -22.17 -2.36 -5.71
C THR A 170 -22.20 -0.99 -6.37
N PHE A 171 -21.13 -0.62 -7.02
CA PHE A 171 -21.14 0.47 -7.98
C PHE A 171 -21.85 0.02 -9.25
N PRO A 172 -22.90 0.72 -9.72
CA PRO A 172 -23.62 0.31 -10.91
C PRO A 172 -22.74 0.42 -12.17
N LYS A 173 -23.15 -0.30 -13.20
CA LYS A 173 -22.51 -0.26 -14.51
C LYS A 173 -22.37 1.20 -15.01
N GLY A 174 -21.19 1.55 -15.50
CA GLY A 174 -20.86 2.89 -15.99
C GLY A 174 -20.36 3.84 -14.89
N ALA A 175 -20.38 3.46 -13.62
CA ALA A 175 -20.05 4.36 -12.51
C ALA A 175 -18.54 4.56 -12.32
N ILE A 176 -17.77 3.47 -12.30
CA ILE A 176 -16.33 3.45 -12.09
C ILE A 176 -15.67 2.28 -12.83
N ARG A 177 -14.36 2.34 -13.02
CA ARG A 177 -13.60 1.22 -13.59
C ARG A 177 -13.29 0.17 -12.53
N TYR A 178 -12.83 0.58 -11.35
CA TYR A 178 -12.47 -0.28 -10.22
C TYR A 178 -12.29 0.53 -8.94
N VAL A 179 -12.13 -0.17 -7.81
CA VAL A 179 -11.73 0.40 -6.53
C VAL A 179 -10.22 0.27 -6.38
N HIS A 180 -9.53 1.40 -6.15
CA HIS A 180 -8.09 1.41 -5.89
C HIS A 180 -7.77 0.98 -4.46
N ASN A 181 -8.44 1.60 -3.49
CA ASN A 181 -8.18 1.39 -2.08
C ASN A 181 -9.41 1.74 -1.23
N MET A 182 -9.43 1.19 -0.04
CA MET A 182 -10.32 1.60 1.04
C MET A 182 -9.46 1.86 2.27
N VAL A 183 -9.75 2.93 3.02
CA VAL A 183 -8.98 3.30 4.21
C VAL A 183 -9.93 3.65 5.34
N TYR A 184 -9.76 3.03 6.50
CA TYR A 184 -10.52 3.39 7.69
C TYR A 184 -9.95 4.64 8.35
N ASP A 185 -10.84 5.57 8.66
CA ASP A 185 -10.53 6.81 9.36
C ASP A 185 -11.03 6.74 10.81
N GLU A 186 -10.10 6.63 11.75
CA GLU A 186 -10.40 6.49 13.17
C GLU A 186 -10.98 7.76 13.82
N TRP A 187 -10.72 8.94 13.23
CA TRP A 187 -11.20 10.22 13.78
C TRP A 187 -12.66 10.52 13.43
N ASP A 188 -13.08 10.16 12.22
CA ASP A 188 -14.46 10.34 11.74
C ASP A 188 -15.28 9.04 11.78
N ASN A 189 -14.66 7.93 12.17
CA ASN A 189 -15.26 6.58 12.16
C ASN A 189 -15.96 6.27 10.83
N CYS A 190 -15.22 6.44 9.73
CA CYS A 190 -15.74 6.23 8.38
C CYS A 190 -14.73 5.48 7.51
N LEU A 191 -15.17 5.06 6.34
CA LEU A 191 -14.33 4.51 5.29
C LEU A 191 -14.14 5.56 4.18
N TRP A 192 -12.90 5.77 3.77
CA TRP A 192 -12.58 6.45 2.53
C TRP A 192 -12.44 5.41 1.42
N ILE A 193 -13.11 5.64 0.28
CA ILE A 193 -13.06 4.75 -0.89
C ILE A 193 -12.44 5.56 -2.03
N LEU A 194 -11.36 5.04 -2.60
CA LEU A 194 -10.61 5.65 -3.68
C LEU A 194 -10.88 4.87 -4.96
N THR A 195 -11.36 5.56 -5.99
CA THR A 195 -11.77 4.91 -7.24
C THR A 195 -11.24 5.65 -8.46
N GLY A 196 -11.40 5.03 -9.61
CA GLY A 196 -11.29 5.71 -10.88
C GLY A 196 -10.22 5.16 -11.79
N ASP A 197 -10.01 5.89 -12.83
CA ASP A 197 -8.94 5.82 -13.80
C ASP A 197 -8.97 7.07 -14.70
N ASN A 198 -10.18 7.50 -15.12
CA ASN A 198 -10.35 8.64 -16.01
C ASN A 198 -11.58 9.50 -15.64
N GLY A 199 -11.44 10.81 -15.77
CA GLY A 199 -12.56 11.76 -15.69
C GLY A 199 -13.41 11.61 -14.42
N ALA A 200 -14.71 11.47 -14.58
CA ALA A 200 -15.68 11.40 -13.48
C ALA A 200 -15.61 10.11 -12.64
N GLU A 201 -14.85 9.10 -13.08
CA GLU A 201 -14.60 7.88 -12.32
C GLU A 201 -13.58 8.08 -11.21
N CYS A 202 -12.69 9.08 -11.36
CA CYS A 202 -11.72 9.47 -10.34
C CYS A 202 -12.46 10.12 -9.18
N ARG A 203 -12.63 9.37 -8.09
CA ARG A 203 -13.42 9.81 -6.92
C ARG A 203 -12.74 9.45 -5.62
N ILE A 204 -12.90 10.34 -4.65
CA ILE A 204 -12.70 10.07 -3.24
C ILE A 204 -14.09 10.12 -2.61
N LEU A 205 -14.55 8.98 -2.09
CA LEU A 205 -15.84 8.85 -1.45
C LEU A 205 -15.65 8.64 0.05
N ARG A 206 -16.61 9.14 0.83
CA ARG A 206 -16.73 8.89 2.27
C ARG A 206 -17.93 7.97 2.49
N ALA A 207 -17.73 6.90 3.25
CA ALA A 207 -18.78 5.95 3.54
C ALA A 207 -18.90 5.67 5.03
N SER A 208 -20.12 5.38 5.50
CA SER A 208 -20.33 4.76 6.80
C SER A 208 -19.67 3.38 6.84
N CYS A 209 -19.24 2.92 8.03
CA CYS A 209 -18.58 1.61 8.14
C CYS A 209 -19.48 0.42 7.79
N ASP A 210 -20.80 0.59 7.63
CA ASP A 210 -21.73 -0.42 7.12
C ASP A 210 -22.07 -0.22 5.63
N LEU A 211 -21.44 0.74 4.96
CA LEU A 211 -21.63 1.10 3.54
C LEU A 211 -23.07 1.49 3.15
N LYS A 212 -23.94 1.83 4.11
CA LYS A 212 -25.31 2.28 3.80
C LYS A 212 -25.34 3.72 3.29
N GLU A 213 -24.41 4.53 3.75
CA GLU A 213 -24.23 5.91 3.30
C GLU A 213 -22.89 5.97 2.56
N VAL A 214 -22.90 6.37 1.29
CA VAL A 214 -21.71 6.50 0.44
C VAL A 214 -21.81 7.79 -0.34
N ASP A 215 -21.02 8.78 0.05
CA ASP A 215 -21.04 10.14 -0.50
C ASP A 215 -19.76 10.42 -1.30
N VAL A 216 -19.92 11.05 -2.46
CA VAL A 216 -18.80 11.54 -3.25
C VAL A 216 -18.33 12.88 -2.68
N VAL A 217 -17.11 12.93 -2.16
CA VAL A 217 -16.51 14.15 -1.58
C VAL A 217 -15.67 14.90 -2.62
N LEU A 218 -14.92 14.17 -3.44
CA LEU A 218 -14.09 14.75 -4.50
C LEU A 218 -14.24 13.90 -5.77
N SER A 219 -14.40 14.55 -6.93
CA SER A 219 -14.53 13.84 -8.21
C SER A 219 -14.22 14.72 -9.42
N GLY A 220 -14.12 14.08 -10.58
CA GLY A 220 -14.23 14.73 -11.88
C GLY A 220 -12.93 15.13 -12.56
N ASN A 221 -11.76 14.92 -11.93
CA ASN A 221 -10.47 15.20 -12.55
C ASN A 221 -9.39 14.21 -12.13
N GLN A 222 -8.26 14.23 -12.80
CA GLN A 222 -7.13 13.34 -12.54
C GLN A 222 -6.49 13.55 -11.14
N GLN A 223 -6.68 14.70 -10.52
CA GLN A 223 -6.16 14.97 -9.18
C GLN A 223 -6.96 14.25 -8.09
N ALA A 224 -8.20 13.82 -8.38
CA ALA A 224 -8.99 12.94 -7.52
C ALA A 224 -8.66 11.44 -7.72
N ARG A 225 -7.85 11.08 -8.72
CA ARG A 225 -7.32 9.73 -8.89
C ARG A 225 -6.25 9.49 -7.84
N ALA A 226 -6.59 8.76 -6.81
CA ALA A 226 -5.71 8.40 -5.70
C ALA A 226 -5.72 6.89 -5.47
N VAL A 227 -4.60 6.37 -5.00
CA VAL A 227 -4.44 4.98 -4.51
C VAL A 227 -4.00 5.00 -3.05
N ALA A 228 -3.13 5.95 -2.70
CA ALA A 228 -2.63 6.14 -1.35
C ALA A 228 -3.37 7.28 -0.63
N ALA A 229 -3.87 6.98 0.56
CA ALA A 229 -4.45 7.98 1.46
C ALA A 229 -4.09 7.63 2.92
N VAL A 230 -3.85 8.67 3.71
CA VAL A 230 -3.46 8.57 5.12
C VAL A 230 -4.37 9.48 5.93
N PRO A 231 -5.35 8.94 6.66
CA PRO A 231 -6.16 9.72 7.59
C PRO A 231 -5.31 10.24 8.74
N MET A 232 -5.52 11.52 9.08
CA MET A 232 -4.92 12.21 10.22
C MET A 232 -6.01 12.98 10.97
N LYS A 233 -5.72 13.45 12.16
CA LYS A 233 -6.69 14.18 13.00
C LYS A 233 -7.32 15.38 12.30
N ASP A 234 -6.58 16.07 11.45
CA ASP A 234 -6.99 17.29 10.77
C ASP A 234 -7.53 17.07 9.34
N GLY A 235 -7.58 15.82 8.87
CA GLY A 235 -8.13 15.50 7.56
C GLY A 235 -7.52 14.26 6.91
N LEU A 236 -7.90 14.01 5.66
CA LEU A 236 -7.35 12.97 4.82
C LEU A 236 -6.21 13.54 3.99
N TYR A 237 -5.01 13.00 4.15
CA TYR A 237 -3.88 13.26 3.27
C TYR A 237 -3.85 12.20 2.17
N PHE A 238 -3.70 12.61 0.93
CA PHE A 238 -3.60 11.67 -0.18
C PHE A 238 -2.64 12.19 -1.26
N SER A 239 -2.14 11.27 -2.05
CA SER A 239 -1.32 11.57 -3.21
C SER A 239 -2.08 11.24 -4.50
N SER A 240 -1.94 12.08 -5.53
CA SER A 240 -2.48 11.74 -6.84
C SER A 240 -1.65 10.65 -7.53
N ASP A 241 -2.32 9.86 -8.35
CA ASP A 241 -1.77 8.78 -9.16
C ASP A 241 -2.17 8.99 -10.62
N THR A 242 -1.60 10.00 -11.27
CA THR A 242 -1.94 10.32 -12.65
C THR A 242 -0.73 10.29 -13.58
N PRO A 243 -0.79 9.54 -14.71
CA PRO A 243 0.26 9.55 -15.71
C PRO A 243 0.15 10.73 -16.68
N VAL A 244 -0.97 11.49 -16.66
CA VAL A 244 -1.29 12.52 -17.68
C VAL A 244 -1.27 13.94 -17.14
N GLU A 245 -1.07 14.13 -15.85
CA GLU A 245 -0.91 15.43 -15.20
C GLU A 245 0.25 15.35 -14.19
N THR A 246 0.70 16.50 -13.68
CA THR A 246 1.63 16.54 -12.55
C THR A 246 0.97 16.00 -11.28
N ASN A 247 1.73 15.26 -10.51
CA ASN A 247 1.25 14.65 -9.29
C ASN A 247 1.51 15.54 -8.06
N HIS A 248 0.65 15.44 -7.07
CA HIS A 248 0.72 16.29 -5.89
C HIS A 248 0.32 15.51 -4.62
N VAL A 249 0.72 16.04 -3.46
CA VAL A 249 0.15 15.69 -2.17
C VAL A 249 -0.94 16.71 -1.84
N TYR A 250 -2.08 16.20 -1.39
CA TYR A 250 -3.24 16.98 -0.96
C TYR A 250 -3.63 16.69 0.47
N ARG A 251 -4.26 17.66 1.11
CA ARG A 251 -5.05 17.48 2.31
C ARG A 251 -6.51 17.88 2.03
N LEU A 252 -7.42 16.97 2.31
CA LEU A 252 -8.84 17.20 2.38
C LEU A 252 -9.19 17.35 3.88
N ASP A 253 -9.47 18.58 4.32
CA ASP A 253 -9.75 18.83 5.73
C ASP A 253 -11.13 18.27 6.14
N ARG A 254 -11.43 18.25 7.45
CA ARG A 254 -12.69 17.74 8.00
C ARG A 254 -13.93 18.55 7.60
N ARG A 255 -13.75 19.71 6.96
CA ARG A 255 -14.82 20.56 6.41
C ARG A 255 -15.00 20.38 4.90
N GLY A 256 -14.20 19.53 4.26
CA GLY A 256 -14.24 19.27 2.83
C GLY A 256 -13.39 20.26 1.99
N ASN A 257 -12.56 21.09 2.61
CA ASN A 257 -11.66 21.98 1.86
C ASN A 257 -10.41 21.21 1.38
N LEU A 258 -10.14 21.30 0.09
CA LEU A 258 -8.96 20.69 -0.54
C LEU A 258 -7.80 21.69 -0.58
N THR A 259 -6.64 21.29 -0.07
CA THR A 259 -5.40 22.07 -0.13
C THR A 259 -4.30 21.27 -0.79
N LYS A 260 -3.67 21.82 -1.83
CA LYS A 260 -2.43 21.28 -2.40
C LYS A 260 -1.27 21.60 -1.47
N LEU A 261 -0.47 20.61 -1.10
CA LEU A 261 0.62 20.74 -0.14
C LEU A 261 2.00 20.65 -0.78
N ALA A 262 2.17 19.78 -1.76
CA ALA A 262 3.47 19.58 -2.42
C ALA A 262 3.30 19.03 -3.83
N ASP A 263 4.31 19.25 -4.66
CA ASP A 263 4.46 18.60 -5.95
C ASP A 263 5.21 17.26 -5.77
N LEU A 264 4.78 16.24 -6.49
CA LEU A 264 5.45 14.95 -6.57
C LEU A 264 6.10 14.77 -7.94
N SER A 265 7.17 14.02 -7.98
CA SER A 265 7.92 13.77 -9.22
C SER A 265 7.25 12.79 -10.17
N SER A 266 6.32 11.97 -9.70
CA SER A 266 5.57 10.98 -10.48
C SER A 266 4.34 10.48 -9.71
N SER A 267 3.57 9.56 -10.32
CA SER A 267 2.45 8.83 -9.72
C SER A 267 2.82 8.22 -8.36
N SER A 268 1.88 8.23 -7.41
CA SER A 268 2.12 7.73 -6.05
C SER A 268 1.00 6.80 -5.59
N ILE A 269 1.36 5.57 -5.21
CA ILE A 269 0.40 4.51 -4.86
C ILE A 269 0.56 3.92 -3.47
N TYR A 270 1.58 4.32 -2.70
CA TYR A 270 1.76 3.90 -1.32
C TYR A 270 1.95 5.09 -0.41
N GLY A 271 1.31 5.02 0.75
CA GLY A 271 1.42 6.02 1.81
C GLY A 271 1.31 5.36 3.18
N CYS A 272 1.98 5.92 4.17
CA CYS A 272 1.86 5.47 5.55
C CYS A 272 2.10 6.62 6.53
N ARG A 273 1.79 6.38 7.80
CA ARG A 273 2.16 7.28 8.90
C ARG A 273 3.08 6.59 9.90
N VAL A 274 3.93 7.37 10.54
CA VAL A 274 4.73 6.96 11.70
C VAL A 274 4.63 8.08 12.74
N GLY A 275 3.83 7.86 13.78
CA GLY A 275 3.43 8.95 14.67
C GLY A 275 2.67 10.04 13.90
N ASP A 276 3.16 11.28 13.99
CA ASP A 276 2.60 12.44 13.25
C ASP A 276 3.23 12.63 11.86
N SER A 277 4.28 11.87 11.54
CA SER A 277 4.94 11.94 10.24
C SER A 277 4.19 11.15 9.18
N ILE A 278 4.05 11.74 7.98
CA ILE A 278 3.36 11.15 6.84
C ILE A 278 4.38 10.92 5.72
N PHE A 279 4.24 9.79 5.03
CA PHE A 279 5.10 9.42 3.92
C PHE A 279 4.28 8.97 2.71
N PHE A 280 4.71 9.39 1.51
CA PHE A 280 4.23 8.89 0.23
C PHE A 280 5.40 8.50 -0.66
N SER A 281 5.29 7.36 -1.36
CA SER A 281 6.29 6.93 -2.33
C SER A 281 5.78 7.11 -3.75
N THR A 282 6.63 7.62 -4.64
CA THR A 282 6.34 7.69 -6.07
C THR A 282 6.76 6.42 -6.79
N MET A 283 6.20 6.19 -7.97
CA MET A 283 6.65 5.15 -8.91
C MET A 283 7.60 5.74 -9.95
N ALA A 284 8.51 4.93 -10.48
CA ALA A 284 9.18 5.23 -11.73
C ALA A 284 8.30 4.72 -12.89
N GLU A 285 7.34 5.56 -13.30
CA GLU A 285 6.42 5.32 -14.42
C GLU A 285 6.53 6.50 -15.40
N PRO A 286 7.58 6.52 -16.25
CA PRO A 286 7.79 7.62 -17.18
C PRO A 286 6.63 7.79 -18.16
N SER A 287 6.16 9.00 -18.28
CA SER A 287 5.14 9.43 -19.23
C SER A 287 5.57 10.74 -19.91
N ALA A 288 4.74 11.28 -20.79
CA ALA A 288 5.02 12.58 -21.41
C ALA A 288 5.09 13.73 -20.38
N ILE A 289 4.42 13.58 -19.24
CA ILE A 289 4.38 14.59 -18.16
C ILE A 289 5.35 14.21 -17.03
N ASN A 290 5.33 12.96 -16.61
CA ASN A 290 6.18 12.44 -15.53
C ASN A 290 7.44 11.82 -16.17
N SER A 291 8.49 12.59 -16.39
CA SER A 291 9.73 12.12 -17.01
C SER A 291 10.71 11.49 -16.01
N GLU A 292 10.37 11.47 -14.72
CA GLU A 292 11.25 10.97 -13.67
C GLU A 292 11.45 9.45 -13.78
N THR A 293 12.68 9.02 -13.75
CA THR A 293 13.09 7.60 -13.77
C THR A 293 13.49 7.08 -12.40
N SER A 294 13.40 7.93 -11.38
CA SER A 294 13.69 7.58 -9.99
C SER A 294 12.41 7.33 -9.20
N VAL A 295 12.50 6.44 -8.24
CA VAL A 295 11.50 6.23 -7.20
C VAL A 295 11.87 7.12 -6.01
N CYS A 296 10.96 7.97 -5.56
CA CYS A 296 11.20 8.89 -4.48
C CYS A 296 10.28 8.61 -3.29
N LEU A 297 10.82 8.75 -2.09
CA LEU A 297 10.03 8.82 -0.87
C LEU A 297 9.93 10.28 -0.44
N PHE A 298 8.71 10.77 -0.34
CA PHE A 298 8.40 12.09 0.21
C PHE A 298 7.89 11.92 1.63
N GLY A 299 8.24 12.87 2.50
CA GLY A 299 7.82 12.84 3.90
C GLY A 299 7.53 14.23 4.44
N SER A 300 6.64 14.30 5.42
CA SER A 300 6.32 15.49 6.20
C SER A 300 6.17 15.12 7.68
N ARG A 301 6.74 15.95 8.58
CA ARG A 301 6.61 15.78 10.04
C ARG A 301 5.38 16.48 10.62
N ASP A 302 4.88 17.46 9.90
CA ASP A 302 3.82 18.36 10.35
C ASP A 302 2.62 18.41 9.39
N GLY A 303 2.66 17.60 8.33
CA GLY A 303 1.65 17.60 7.28
C GLY A 303 1.69 18.82 6.35
N GLN A 304 2.54 19.83 6.63
CA GLN A 304 2.60 21.08 5.86
C GLN A 304 3.88 21.18 5.02
N GLN A 305 5.03 20.89 5.62
CA GLN A 305 6.31 20.95 4.94
C GLN A 305 6.69 19.57 4.42
N TRP A 306 6.73 19.44 3.10
CA TRP A 306 7.05 18.19 2.41
C TRP A 306 8.42 18.25 1.77
N ARG A 307 9.13 17.13 1.80
CA ARG A 307 10.44 17.01 1.16
C ARG A 307 10.70 15.60 0.69
N ARG A 308 11.55 15.46 -0.33
CA ARG A 308 12.12 14.19 -0.76
C ARG A 308 13.12 13.73 0.32
N VAL A 309 12.88 12.54 0.90
CA VAL A 309 13.72 12.01 2.01
C VAL A 309 14.62 10.85 1.57
N LEU A 310 14.19 10.05 0.59
CA LEU A 310 14.99 8.98 -0.01
C LEU A 310 14.70 8.89 -1.51
N GLU A 311 15.66 8.31 -2.25
CA GLU A 311 15.55 8.13 -3.70
C GLU A 311 16.25 6.84 -4.15
N TRP A 312 15.68 6.16 -5.14
CA TRP A 312 16.21 4.98 -5.80
C TRP A 312 16.07 5.12 -7.30
N LYS A 313 17.12 4.77 -8.04
CA LYS A 313 17.04 4.72 -9.49
C LYS A 313 16.38 3.42 -9.96
N LYS A 314 15.46 3.52 -10.93
CA LYS A 314 14.83 2.36 -11.58
C LYS A 314 15.90 1.48 -12.24
N ASP A 315 15.75 0.17 -12.10
CA ASP A 315 16.59 -0.77 -12.83
C ASP A 315 16.32 -0.75 -14.34
N SER A 316 17.18 -1.40 -15.13
CA SER A 316 17.09 -1.43 -16.59
C SER A 316 16.10 -2.46 -17.15
N TRP A 317 15.38 -3.21 -16.29
CA TRP A 317 14.46 -4.23 -16.77
C TRP A 317 13.16 -3.60 -17.34
N PRO A 318 12.61 -4.15 -18.44
CA PRO A 318 11.37 -3.66 -19.04
C PRO A 318 10.21 -3.61 -18.04
N MET A 319 9.59 -2.44 -17.90
CA MET A 319 8.54 -2.19 -16.91
C MET A 319 7.27 -2.98 -17.17
N ASP A 320 6.89 -3.15 -18.43
CA ASP A 320 5.69 -3.87 -18.84
C ASP A 320 5.70 -5.34 -18.37
N LEU A 321 6.89 -5.95 -18.32
CA LEU A 321 7.07 -7.34 -17.92
C LEU A 321 7.46 -7.49 -16.44
N PHE A 322 8.31 -6.59 -15.92
CA PHE A 322 9.00 -6.78 -14.63
C PHE A 322 8.68 -5.73 -13.58
N GLN A 323 7.55 -5.05 -13.69
CA GLN A 323 7.09 -4.00 -12.76
C GLN A 323 7.80 -2.65 -12.93
N TYR A 324 7.07 -1.60 -12.61
CA TYR A 324 7.59 -0.26 -12.40
C TYR A 324 8.48 -0.22 -11.15
N GLY A 325 9.46 0.68 -11.15
CA GLY A 325 10.20 0.99 -9.94
C GLY A 325 9.25 1.47 -8.85
N ASN A 326 9.35 0.92 -7.66
CA ASN A 326 8.43 1.24 -6.58
C ASN A 326 9.05 1.07 -5.19
N VAL A 327 8.45 1.72 -4.19
CA VAL A 327 8.72 1.51 -2.78
C VAL A 327 7.43 1.24 -2.07
N PHE A 328 7.26 0.01 -1.58
CA PHE A 328 6.12 -0.39 -0.77
C PHE A 328 6.24 0.20 0.63
N LEU A 329 5.14 0.75 1.12
CA LEU A 329 4.96 1.20 2.49
C LEU A 329 3.91 0.31 3.17
N PRO A 330 4.06 0.00 4.46
CA PRO A 330 3.15 -0.89 5.17
C PRO A 330 1.83 -0.20 5.49
N ASP A 331 0.75 -0.95 5.41
CA ASP A 331 -0.57 -0.56 5.92
C ASP A 331 -0.62 -0.65 7.46
N GLY A 332 -1.74 -0.21 8.05
CA GLY A 332 -2.06 -0.40 9.46
C GLY A 332 -1.51 0.70 10.39
N SER A 333 -1.57 0.43 11.69
CA SER A 333 -1.22 1.39 12.73
C SER A 333 0.19 1.17 13.23
N ASN A 334 1.03 2.18 13.18
CA ASN A 334 2.43 2.16 13.61
C ASN A 334 2.66 3.06 14.82
N THR A 335 2.98 2.43 15.96
CA THR A 335 3.35 3.13 17.21
C THR A 335 4.84 2.99 17.56
N SER A 336 5.63 2.38 16.67
CA SER A 336 7.03 2.01 16.96
C SER A 336 8.04 3.15 16.81
N GLY A 337 7.69 4.22 16.08
CA GLY A 337 8.63 5.28 15.72
C GLY A 337 9.65 4.90 14.62
N TYR A 338 9.46 3.75 13.96
CA TYR A 338 10.31 3.29 12.87
C TYR A 338 9.53 3.29 11.55
N LEU A 339 10.17 3.75 10.49
CA LEU A 339 9.69 3.60 9.14
C LEU A 339 10.29 2.32 8.53
N ALA A 340 9.43 1.43 8.03
CA ALA A 340 9.85 0.29 7.24
C ALA A 340 9.37 0.44 5.80
N LEU A 341 10.18 0.01 4.84
CA LEU A 341 9.84 0.07 3.42
C LEU A 341 10.52 -1.06 2.64
N THR A 342 9.94 -1.46 1.51
CA THR A 342 10.54 -2.43 0.58
C THR A 342 10.67 -1.82 -0.80
N SER A 343 11.88 -1.74 -1.32
CA SER A 343 12.15 -1.26 -2.67
C SER A 343 12.06 -2.39 -3.69
N VAL A 344 11.49 -2.10 -4.85
CA VAL A 344 11.29 -3.06 -5.95
C VAL A 344 11.59 -2.42 -7.29
N ALA A 345 12.20 -3.18 -8.18
CA ALA A 345 12.55 -2.76 -9.53
C ALA A 345 13.51 -1.57 -9.56
N VAL A 346 14.48 -1.56 -8.66
CA VAL A 346 15.51 -0.52 -8.52
C VAL A 346 16.91 -1.10 -8.72
N GLU A 347 17.88 -0.24 -9.12
CA GLU A 347 19.24 -0.68 -9.40
C GLU A 347 19.95 -1.25 -8.15
N ASN A 348 19.76 -0.60 -6.99
CA ASN A 348 20.38 -1.00 -5.74
C ASN A 348 19.31 -1.21 -4.67
N GLY A 349 19.33 -2.38 -4.02
CA GLY A 349 18.35 -2.73 -2.98
C GLY A 349 17.04 -3.27 -3.52
N ASP A 350 17.03 -3.85 -4.73
CA ASP A 350 15.84 -4.50 -5.30
C ASP A 350 15.40 -5.69 -4.45
N LEU A 351 14.11 -5.74 -4.11
CA LEU A 351 13.51 -6.70 -3.17
C LEU A 351 14.14 -6.64 -1.76
N GLU A 352 14.64 -5.49 -1.34
CA GLU A 352 15.16 -5.30 0.00
C GLU A 352 14.18 -4.52 0.87
N THR A 353 13.96 -5.00 2.08
CA THR A 353 13.30 -4.25 3.14
C THR A 353 14.32 -3.50 3.97
N THR A 354 14.12 -2.21 4.13
CA THR A 354 14.94 -1.37 5.01
C THR A 354 14.08 -0.79 6.13
N VAL A 355 14.68 -0.68 7.31
CA VAL A 355 14.06 -0.09 8.50
C VAL A 355 14.86 1.12 8.95
N TRP A 356 14.14 2.20 9.22
CA TRP A 356 14.72 3.50 9.54
C TRP A 356 14.13 4.04 10.84
N ARG A 357 14.98 4.59 11.69
CA ARG A 357 14.55 5.46 12.79
C ARG A 357 14.37 6.87 12.25
N ILE A 358 13.19 7.48 12.50
CA ILE A 358 12.82 8.80 12.01
C ILE A 358 12.80 9.86 13.14
#